data_1bfb9770fa7c39f83e272699b2518140
#
_entry.id   1bfb9770fa7c39f83e272699b2518140
#
_cell.length_a   1.000
_cell.length_b   1.000
_cell.length_c   1.000
_cell.angle_alpha   90.00
_cell.angle_beta   90.00
_cell.angle_gamma   90.00
#
_symmetry.space_group_name_H-M   'P 1'
#
loop_
_entity.id
_entity.type
_entity.pdbx_description
1 polymer ?
#
loop_
_entity_poly.entity_id
_entity_poly.type
_entity_poly.pdbx_seq_one_letter_code
_entity_poly.pdbx_strand_id
1 'polypeptide(L)'
;MACRSVSQGGDIMALKPIKVSQLNKYIGRVMQTDPILGNVSVTGEISNLKYHSSGHVYFTLKDDSSKVNCFMPAGAARRMRFQLADGMEVVTAGYISVYEKGGYYSLNIRDVQVSGEGGLALAYKAMYERLLKEGLFDASHKKQLPLFPRKVCVITSPTGAAVRDVIKIIKSRNDTVDVLVYPCLVQGNGAAEQIASAIYDVNARFKDIDVIITGRGGGSLEELWAFNEETVARSIYASDIPVISAVGHETDFSISDYAAD
;
A
#
# COMPACT_ATOMS: atom_id res chain seq x y z
N MET A 1 -6.61 71.98 45.54
CA MET A 1 -6.24 71.47 44.23
C MET A 1 -6.73 70.04 44.14
N ALA A 2 -7.79 69.85 43.42
CA ALA A 2 -8.44 68.52 43.30
C ALA A 2 -7.96 67.79 42.03
N CYS A 3 -7.32 66.67 42.21
CA CYS A 3 -6.91 65.79 41.11
C CYS A 3 -8.10 64.96 40.68
N ARG A 4 -8.67 65.22 39.52
CA ARG A 4 -9.72 64.42 38.91
C ARG A 4 -9.04 63.19 38.27
N SER A 5 -9.33 62.02 38.82
CA SER A 5 -9.08 60.72 38.16
C SER A 5 -10.11 60.47 37.07
N VAL A 6 -9.69 60.49 35.82
CA VAL A 6 -10.49 60.06 34.67
C VAL A 6 -10.43 58.54 34.62
N SER A 7 -11.47 57.85 35.01
CA SER A 7 -11.67 56.45 34.76
C SER A 7 -12.19 56.28 33.33
N GLN A 8 -11.34 55.87 32.40
CA GLN A 8 -11.77 55.31 31.12
C GLN A 8 -12.19 53.87 31.33
N GLY A 9 -13.49 53.67 31.67
CA GLY A 9 -14.16 52.37 31.56
C GLY A 9 -14.51 52.11 30.09
N GLY A 10 -13.60 51.44 29.38
CA GLY A 10 -13.99 50.84 28.11
C GLY A 10 -15.02 49.75 28.40
N ASP A 11 -16.26 49.89 27.91
CA ASP A 11 -17.28 48.86 27.87
C ASP A 11 -16.72 47.63 27.11
N ILE A 12 -16.13 46.68 27.83
CA ILE A 12 -15.88 45.33 27.31
C ILE A 12 -17.31 44.73 27.18
N MET A 13 -17.83 44.73 25.96
CA MET A 13 -19.07 44.04 25.61
C MET A 13 -19.01 42.64 26.25
N ALA A 14 -19.81 42.46 27.34
CA ALA A 14 -19.79 41.25 28.11
C ALA A 14 -20.31 40.10 27.24
N LEU A 15 -19.37 39.32 26.66
CA LEU A 15 -19.70 38.16 25.87
C LEU A 15 -20.48 37.18 26.73
N LYS A 16 -21.64 36.78 26.25
CA LYS A 16 -22.48 35.77 26.93
C LYS A 16 -21.70 34.44 27.04
N PRO A 17 -21.46 33.93 28.24
CA PRO A 17 -20.69 32.71 28.41
C PRO A 17 -21.37 31.52 27.71
N ILE A 18 -20.58 30.70 27.02
CA ILE A 18 -21.01 29.47 26.34
C ILE A 18 -20.43 28.26 27.05
N LYS A 19 -21.09 27.10 26.91
CA LYS A 19 -20.61 25.84 27.47
C LYS A 19 -19.43 25.33 26.64
N VAL A 20 -18.51 24.56 27.24
CA VAL A 20 -17.37 23.93 26.55
C VAL A 20 -17.81 23.11 25.33
N SER A 21 -18.92 22.36 25.47
CA SER A 21 -19.50 21.59 24.35
C SER A 21 -19.96 22.49 23.18
N GLN A 22 -20.47 23.66 23.47
CA GLN A 22 -20.91 24.63 22.46
C GLN A 22 -19.68 25.23 21.75
N LEU A 23 -18.59 25.51 22.49
CA LEU A 23 -17.33 25.97 21.92
C LEU A 23 -16.74 24.92 20.99
N ASN A 24 -16.58 23.69 21.43
CA ASN A 24 -16.02 22.59 20.63
C ASN A 24 -16.87 22.33 19.37
N LYS A 25 -18.17 22.37 19.50
CA LYS A 25 -19.09 22.22 18.35
C LYS A 25 -18.96 23.38 17.36
N TYR A 26 -18.76 24.61 17.86
CA TYR A 26 -18.54 25.76 17.01
C TYR A 26 -17.22 25.66 16.25
N ILE A 27 -16.12 25.31 16.95
CA ILE A 27 -14.80 25.08 16.32
C ILE A 27 -14.92 23.97 15.26
N GLY A 28 -15.59 22.87 15.58
CA GLY A 28 -15.81 21.78 14.64
C GLY A 28 -16.52 22.23 13.36
N ARG A 29 -17.57 23.08 13.48
CA ARG A 29 -18.26 23.64 12.31
C ARG A 29 -17.35 24.53 11.47
N VAL A 30 -16.60 25.41 12.10
CA VAL A 30 -15.67 26.31 11.38
C VAL A 30 -14.68 25.49 10.58
N MET A 31 -14.07 24.46 11.18
CA MET A 31 -13.13 23.57 10.48
C MET A 31 -13.79 22.77 9.36
N GLN A 32 -15.03 22.34 9.53
CA GLN A 32 -15.77 21.59 8.50
C GLN A 32 -16.22 22.44 7.31
N THR A 33 -16.44 23.74 7.53
CA THR A 33 -16.84 24.67 6.47
C THR A 33 -15.65 25.28 5.74
N ASP A 34 -14.45 25.11 6.26
CA ASP A 34 -13.23 25.58 5.61
C ASP A 34 -12.87 24.68 4.42
N PRO A 35 -12.79 25.22 3.19
CA PRO A 35 -12.53 24.42 1.99
C PRO A 35 -11.15 23.74 2.00
N ILE A 36 -10.16 24.34 2.65
CA ILE A 36 -8.80 23.79 2.75
C ILE A 36 -8.78 22.62 3.74
N LEU A 37 -9.38 22.81 4.93
CA LEU A 37 -9.39 21.79 5.97
C LEU A 37 -10.35 20.63 5.65
N GLY A 38 -11.32 20.85 4.79
CA GLY A 38 -12.25 19.81 4.27
C GLY A 38 -11.63 18.87 3.25
N ASN A 39 -10.52 19.27 2.61
CA ASN A 39 -9.76 18.46 1.65
C ASN A 39 -8.29 18.88 1.65
N VAL A 40 -7.52 18.32 2.57
CA VAL A 40 -6.11 18.66 2.80
C VAL A 40 -5.21 17.48 2.44
N SER A 41 -4.05 17.80 1.88
CA SER A 41 -2.94 16.88 1.70
C SER A 41 -1.83 17.26 2.66
N VAL A 42 -1.34 16.29 3.44
CA VAL A 42 -0.32 16.49 4.47
C VAL A 42 0.81 15.50 4.28
N THR A 43 2.04 15.99 4.24
CA THR A 43 3.26 15.17 4.20
C THR A 43 3.84 15.05 5.60
N GLY A 44 4.36 13.89 5.94
CA GLY A 44 5.06 13.66 7.19
C GLY A 44 5.48 12.22 7.40
N GLU A 45 6.24 11.98 8.46
CA GLU A 45 6.68 10.65 8.90
C GLU A 45 5.64 10.03 9.82
N ILE A 46 5.32 8.75 9.61
CA ILE A 46 4.41 7.98 10.46
C ILE A 46 5.11 7.64 11.79
N SER A 47 4.38 7.81 12.88
CA SER A 47 4.81 7.38 14.21
C SER A 47 3.63 6.95 15.08
N ASN A 48 3.88 6.11 16.10
CA ASN A 48 2.86 5.57 17.01
C ASN A 48 1.73 4.84 16.30
N LEU A 49 2.06 4.08 15.28
CA LEU A 49 1.12 3.33 14.46
C LEU A 49 0.43 2.23 15.25
N LYS A 50 -0.89 2.15 15.16
CA LYS A 50 -1.73 1.13 15.81
C LYS A 50 -2.82 0.64 14.86
N TYR A 51 -2.82 -0.65 14.60
CA TYR A 51 -3.92 -1.36 13.94
C TYR A 51 -4.91 -1.83 14.99
N HIS A 52 -6.14 -1.34 14.93
CA HIS A 52 -7.19 -1.72 15.88
C HIS A 52 -7.93 -2.97 15.37
N SER A 53 -8.44 -3.79 16.29
CA SER A 53 -9.17 -5.04 15.96
C SER A 53 -10.42 -4.81 15.09
N SER A 54 -11.01 -3.61 15.09
CA SER A 54 -12.09 -3.19 14.20
C SER A 54 -11.65 -2.86 12.77
N GLY A 55 -10.35 -2.97 12.47
CA GLY A 55 -9.76 -2.63 11.16
C GLY A 55 -9.46 -1.14 10.95
N HIS A 56 -9.73 -0.28 11.94
CA HIS A 56 -9.30 1.11 11.91
C HIS A 56 -7.81 1.23 12.19
N VAL A 57 -7.16 2.24 11.62
CA VAL A 57 -5.74 2.52 11.85
C VAL A 57 -5.60 3.90 12.47
N TYR A 58 -4.79 3.97 13.52
CA TYR A 58 -4.44 5.20 14.23
C TYR A 58 -2.95 5.41 14.15
N PHE A 59 -2.52 6.61 13.85
CA PHE A 59 -1.11 6.97 13.85
C PHE A 59 -0.93 8.48 14.05
N THR A 60 0.29 8.90 14.20
CA THR A 60 0.69 10.31 14.26
C THR A 60 1.51 10.61 13.03
N LEU A 61 1.19 11.65 12.29
CA LEU A 61 2.10 12.26 11.33
C LEU A 61 2.92 13.32 12.03
N LYS A 62 4.21 13.31 11.84
CA LYS A 62 5.14 14.28 12.38
C LYS A 62 6.07 14.81 11.29
N ASP A 63 6.55 16.02 11.47
CA ASP A 63 7.69 16.63 10.81
C ASP A 63 8.72 17.07 11.87
N ASP A 64 9.71 17.84 11.48
CA ASP A 64 10.79 18.30 12.38
C ASP A 64 10.28 19.17 13.54
N SER A 65 9.11 19.78 13.41
CA SER A 65 8.60 20.79 14.35
C SER A 65 7.23 20.49 14.93
N SER A 66 6.44 19.65 14.29
CA SER A 66 5.02 19.50 14.61
C SER A 66 4.52 18.07 14.42
N LYS A 67 3.35 17.80 14.99
CA LYS A 67 2.67 16.51 14.82
C LYS A 67 1.16 16.67 14.79
N VAL A 68 0.48 15.76 14.07
CA VAL A 68 -0.98 15.67 14.04
C VAL A 68 -1.42 14.22 14.21
N ASN A 69 -2.47 14.00 15.01
CA ASN A 69 -3.08 12.68 15.15
C ASN A 69 -3.91 12.35 13.92
N CYS A 70 -3.74 11.14 13.41
CA CYS A 70 -4.41 10.64 12.22
C CYS A 70 -5.34 9.47 12.56
N PHE A 71 -6.48 9.45 11.92
CA PHE A 71 -7.45 8.36 11.97
C PHE A 71 -7.76 7.90 10.55
N MET A 72 -7.57 6.63 10.28
CA MET A 72 -7.93 6.01 9.02
C MET A 72 -9.05 5.00 9.25
N PRO A 73 -10.23 5.21 8.64
CA PRO A 73 -11.33 4.25 8.72
C PRO A 73 -10.97 2.90 8.08
N ALA A 74 -11.54 1.80 8.59
CA ALA A 74 -11.30 0.45 8.09
C ALA A 74 -11.52 0.31 6.58
N GLY A 75 -12.51 1.02 6.01
CA GLY A 75 -12.76 1.03 4.56
C GLY A 75 -11.63 1.67 3.75
N ALA A 76 -10.92 2.67 4.29
CA ALA A 76 -9.73 3.25 3.66
C ALA A 76 -8.55 2.30 3.83
N ALA A 77 -8.34 1.77 5.03
CA ALA A 77 -7.25 0.84 5.32
C ALA A 77 -7.29 -0.42 4.44
N ARG A 78 -8.47 -0.97 4.16
CA ARG A 78 -8.63 -2.14 3.29
C ARG A 78 -8.29 -1.88 1.82
N ARG A 79 -8.32 -0.64 1.37
CA ARG A 79 -7.95 -0.26 -0.02
C ARG A 79 -6.46 -0.03 -0.20
N MET A 80 -5.71 0.00 0.90
CA MET A 80 -4.26 0.17 0.83
C MET A 80 -3.59 -1.10 0.27
N ARG A 81 -2.59 -0.88 -0.56
CA ARG A 81 -1.79 -1.95 -1.20
C ARG A 81 -0.61 -2.40 -0.36
N PHE A 82 -0.31 -1.67 0.70
CA PHE A 82 0.81 -1.93 1.59
C PHE A 82 0.38 -1.67 3.03
N GLN A 83 1.07 -2.27 3.96
CA GLN A 83 0.88 -1.95 5.37
C GLN A 83 1.76 -0.75 5.73
N LEU A 84 1.18 0.16 6.51
CA LEU A 84 1.93 1.26 7.09
C LEU A 84 2.89 0.72 8.15
N ALA A 85 4.04 1.38 8.31
CA ALA A 85 4.98 1.14 9.38
C ALA A 85 5.48 2.48 9.95
N ASP A 86 5.92 2.45 11.22
CA ASP A 86 6.56 3.61 11.83
C ASP A 86 7.84 3.98 11.06
N GLY A 87 8.09 5.26 10.87
CA GLY A 87 9.22 5.79 10.12
C GLY A 87 8.97 5.95 8.61
N MET A 88 7.82 5.56 8.10
CA MET A 88 7.49 5.82 6.68
C MET A 88 7.20 7.29 6.45
N GLU A 89 7.81 7.86 5.41
CA GLU A 89 7.39 9.15 4.85
C GLU A 89 6.22 8.95 3.90
N VAL A 90 5.14 9.68 4.17
CA VAL A 90 3.89 9.54 3.40
C VAL A 90 3.29 10.91 3.08
N VAL A 91 2.56 10.92 1.97
CA VAL A 91 1.61 11.99 1.64
C VAL A 91 0.22 11.43 1.90
N THR A 92 -0.50 12.08 2.82
CA THR A 92 -1.87 11.68 3.17
C THR A 92 -2.87 12.65 2.59
N ALA A 93 -3.99 12.16 2.09
CA ALA A 93 -5.14 12.96 1.71
C ALA A 93 -6.30 12.71 2.67
N GLY A 94 -6.94 13.79 3.12
CA GLY A 94 -8.00 13.66 4.11
C GLY A 94 -8.70 14.97 4.44
N TYR A 95 -9.28 15.03 5.61
CA TYR A 95 -9.94 16.22 6.15
C TYR A 95 -9.73 16.32 7.66
N ILE A 96 -9.74 17.54 8.16
CA ILE A 96 -9.63 17.80 9.60
C ILE A 96 -11.01 17.66 10.25
N SER A 97 -11.07 17.00 11.39
CA SER A 97 -12.26 16.97 12.24
C SER A 97 -11.91 17.21 13.71
N VAL A 98 -12.86 17.73 14.45
CA VAL A 98 -12.74 17.94 15.91
C VAL A 98 -13.49 16.82 16.61
N TYR A 99 -12.82 16.16 17.54
CA TYR A 99 -13.44 15.27 18.49
C TYR A 99 -14.06 16.11 19.63
N GLU A 100 -15.34 16.41 19.54
CA GLU A 100 -16.05 17.37 20.41
C GLU A 100 -15.91 17.02 21.90
N LYS A 101 -15.95 15.72 22.26
CA LYS A 101 -15.87 15.26 23.65
C LYS A 101 -14.49 15.47 24.26
N GLY A 102 -13.43 15.33 23.45
CA GLY A 102 -12.04 15.46 23.90
C GLY A 102 -11.41 16.83 23.64
N GLY A 103 -12.02 17.66 22.79
CA GLY A 103 -11.52 19.00 22.48
C GLY A 103 -10.22 19.03 21.67
N TYR A 104 -9.94 17.97 20.89
CA TYR A 104 -8.77 17.92 19.99
C TYR A 104 -9.19 17.67 18.56
N TYR A 105 -8.34 18.08 17.62
CA TYR A 105 -8.53 17.82 16.20
C TYR A 105 -7.71 16.63 15.75
N SER A 106 -8.14 15.99 14.67
CA SER A 106 -7.43 14.91 14.00
C SER A 106 -7.60 15.00 12.49
N LEU A 107 -6.62 14.47 11.76
CA LEU A 107 -6.68 14.29 10.33
C LEU A 107 -7.34 12.94 10.04
N ASN A 108 -8.51 12.99 9.40
CA ASN A 108 -9.23 11.79 8.94
C ASN A 108 -8.74 11.42 7.55
N ILE A 109 -8.07 10.29 7.45
CA ILE A 109 -7.38 9.84 6.25
C ILE A 109 -8.35 9.16 5.28
N ARG A 110 -8.32 9.58 4.03
CA ARG A 110 -9.05 8.95 2.91
C ARG A 110 -8.11 8.11 2.05
N ASP A 111 -6.87 8.59 1.87
CA ASP A 111 -5.85 7.96 1.06
C ASP A 111 -4.45 8.24 1.61
N VAL A 112 -3.51 7.33 1.34
CA VAL A 112 -2.10 7.46 1.72
C VAL A 112 -1.25 7.00 0.54
N GLN A 113 -0.27 7.82 0.20
CA GLN A 113 0.76 7.51 -0.78
C GLN A 113 2.12 7.54 -0.08
N VAL A 114 2.94 6.54 -0.33
CA VAL A 114 4.30 6.51 0.19
C VAL A 114 5.13 7.55 -0.56
N SER A 115 5.88 8.36 0.15
CA SER A 115 6.73 9.38 -0.42
C SER A 115 8.18 8.89 -0.44
N GLY A 116 8.78 8.88 -1.65
CA GLY A 116 10.18 8.56 -1.85
C GLY A 116 10.56 7.08 -1.74
N GLU A 117 11.78 6.76 -2.20
CA GLU A 117 12.33 5.38 -2.22
C GLU A 117 12.45 4.79 -0.81
N GLY A 118 12.75 5.61 0.20
CA GLY A 118 12.89 5.16 1.59
C GLY A 118 11.60 4.59 2.19
N GLY A 119 10.46 5.19 1.87
CA GLY A 119 9.16 4.70 2.33
C GLY A 119 8.77 3.35 1.71
N LEU A 120 9.03 3.18 0.41
CA LEU A 120 8.80 1.90 -0.28
C LEU A 120 9.73 0.80 0.25
N ALA A 121 11.00 1.13 0.55
CA ALA A 121 11.94 0.19 1.13
C ALA A 121 11.49 -0.29 2.53
N LEU A 122 10.95 0.61 3.36
CA LEU A 122 10.38 0.24 4.67
C LEU A 122 9.12 -0.62 4.52
N ALA A 123 8.23 -0.30 3.58
CA ALA A 123 7.04 -1.09 3.29
C ALA A 123 7.42 -2.52 2.83
N TYR A 124 8.39 -2.62 1.93
CA TYR A 124 8.95 -3.90 1.47
C TYR A 124 9.50 -4.71 2.64
N LYS A 125 10.35 -4.10 3.48
CA LYS A 125 10.95 -4.77 4.63
C LYS A 125 9.91 -5.27 5.62
N ALA A 126 8.93 -4.44 5.96
CA ALA A 126 7.84 -4.82 6.86
C ALA A 126 7.00 -5.98 6.30
N MET A 127 6.70 -5.96 4.99
CA MET A 127 5.99 -7.04 4.30
C MET A 127 6.81 -8.33 4.31
N TYR A 128 8.08 -8.26 3.94
CA TYR A 128 9.00 -9.40 3.93
C TYR A 128 9.08 -10.06 5.31
N GLU A 129 9.36 -9.29 6.37
CA GLU A 129 9.49 -9.82 7.74
C GLU A 129 8.20 -10.49 8.23
N ARG A 130 7.04 -9.96 7.86
CA ARG A 130 5.75 -10.53 8.24
C ARG A 130 5.49 -11.84 7.52
N LEU A 131 5.63 -11.88 6.20
CA LEU A 131 5.39 -13.08 5.41
C LEU A 131 6.41 -14.19 5.72
N LEU A 132 7.66 -13.81 6.05
CA LEU A 132 8.68 -14.75 6.53
C LEU A 132 8.25 -15.41 7.85
N LYS A 133 7.74 -14.63 8.81
CA LYS A 133 7.24 -15.17 10.09
C LYS A 133 6.01 -16.07 9.92
N GLU A 134 5.20 -15.81 8.90
CA GLU A 134 4.06 -16.66 8.54
C GLU A 134 4.48 -17.96 7.83
N GLY A 135 5.78 -18.13 7.48
CA GLY A 135 6.28 -19.30 6.77
C GLY A 135 5.98 -19.33 5.27
N LEU A 136 5.59 -18.18 4.67
CA LEU A 136 5.22 -18.13 3.26
C LEU A 136 6.39 -18.45 2.32
N PHE A 137 7.62 -18.31 2.80
CA PHE A 137 8.87 -18.52 2.05
C PHE A 137 9.57 -19.82 2.41
N ASP A 138 8.93 -20.69 3.20
CA ASP A 138 9.55 -21.93 3.65
C ASP A 138 9.82 -22.88 2.48
N ALA A 139 11.05 -23.37 2.42
CA ALA A 139 11.49 -24.28 1.37
C ALA A 139 10.65 -25.59 1.30
N SER A 140 10.01 -25.97 2.41
CA SER A 140 9.13 -27.14 2.48
C SER A 140 7.86 -27.01 1.64
N HIS A 141 7.43 -25.79 1.34
CA HIS A 141 6.27 -25.49 0.49
C HIS A 141 6.60 -25.39 -1.00
N LYS A 142 7.88 -25.16 -1.32
CA LYS A 142 8.31 -25.00 -2.70
C LYS A 142 8.20 -26.29 -3.48
N LYS A 143 7.57 -26.20 -4.65
CA LYS A 143 7.36 -27.32 -5.56
C LYS A 143 8.62 -27.54 -6.40
N GLN A 144 8.89 -28.79 -6.70
CA GLN A 144 9.97 -29.10 -7.62
C GLN A 144 9.58 -28.75 -9.06
N LEU A 145 10.47 -28.05 -9.75
CA LEU A 145 10.29 -27.78 -11.16
C LEU A 145 10.45 -29.09 -11.95
N PRO A 146 9.58 -29.38 -12.94
CA PRO A 146 9.73 -30.55 -13.78
C PRO A 146 11.01 -30.48 -14.62
N LEU A 147 11.72 -31.59 -14.73
CA LEU A 147 12.95 -31.67 -15.54
C LEU A 147 12.69 -31.46 -17.04
N PHE A 148 11.54 -31.89 -17.52
CA PHE A 148 11.13 -31.81 -18.93
C PHE A 148 9.70 -31.26 -19.05
N PRO A 149 9.51 -29.93 -18.88
CA PRO A 149 8.19 -29.33 -19.04
C PRO A 149 7.76 -29.44 -20.52
N ARG A 150 6.51 -29.80 -20.74
CA ARG A 150 5.89 -29.87 -22.07
C ARG A 150 5.18 -28.55 -22.42
N LYS A 151 4.56 -27.93 -21.41
CA LYS A 151 3.78 -26.73 -21.59
C LYS A 151 4.02 -25.74 -20.46
N VAL A 152 4.41 -24.50 -20.83
CA VAL A 152 4.69 -23.40 -19.91
C VAL A 152 3.66 -22.29 -20.11
N CYS A 153 3.10 -21.78 -19.03
CA CYS A 153 2.25 -20.58 -19.09
C CYS A 153 3.05 -19.35 -18.68
N VAL A 154 3.06 -18.33 -19.52
CA VAL A 154 3.73 -17.04 -19.26
C VAL A 154 2.66 -16.00 -18.93
N ILE A 155 2.59 -15.57 -17.68
CA ILE A 155 1.68 -14.53 -17.18
C ILE A 155 2.43 -13.20 -17.20
N THR A 156 2.12 -12.34 -18.17
CA THR A 156 2.81 -11.05 -18.35
C THR A 156 2.02 -10.13 -19.29
N SER A 157 2.51 -8.91 -19.49
CA SER A 157 1.95 -7.99 -20.48
C SER A 157 2.16 -8.53 -21.91
N PRO A 158 1.10 -8.58 -22.74
CA PRO A 158 1.18 -9.15 -24.11
C PRO A 158 2.03 -8.32 -25.06
N THR A 159 2.25 -7.04 -24.77
CA THR A 159 2.97 -6.08 -25.63
C THR A 159 4.39 -5.80 -25.18
N GLY A 160 4.81 -6.30 -24.01
CA GLY A 160 6.13 -6.05 -23.42
C GLY A 160 7.28 -6.73 -24.19
N ALA A 161 8.49 -6.24 -23.98
CA ALA A 161 9.69 -6.92 -24.47
C ALA A 161 9.88 -8.26 -23.74
N ALA A 162 9.59 -8.30 -22.44
CA ALA A 162 9.79 -9.48 -21.59
C ALA A 162 9.11 -10.74 -22.14
N VAL A 163 7.88 -10.66 -22.63
CA VAL A 163 7.18 -11.84 -23.19
C VAL A 163 7.91 -12.41 -24.42
N ARG A 164 8.44 -11.54 -25.27
CA ARG A 164 9.21 -11.96 -26.45
C ARG A 164 10.54 -12.61 -26.08
N ASP A 165 11.20 -12.04 -25.07
CA ASP A 165 12.47 -12.57 -24.58
C ASP A 165 12.30 -13.94 -23.92
N VAL A 166 11.28 -14.10 -23.05
CA VAL A 166 10.94 -15.38 -22.43
C VAL A 166 10.64 -16.45 -23.50
N ILE A 167 9.77 -16.14 -24.48
CA ILE A 167 9.43 -17.08 -25.55
C ILE A 167 10.69 -17.44 -26.37
N LYS A 168 11.49 -16.44 -26.76
CA LYS A 168 12.74 -16.64 -27.51
C LYS A 168 13.71 -17.54 -26.76
N ILE A 169 13.89 -17.32 -25.46
CA ILE A 169 14.80 -18.13 -24.63
C ILE A 169 14.28 -19.57 -24.52
N ILE A 170 12.99 -19.78 -24.21
CA ILE A 170 12.40 -21.11 -24.15
C ILE A 170 12.62 -21.85 -25.47
N LYS A 171 12.23 -21.23 -26.59
CA LYS A 171 12.32 -21.86 -27.92
C LYS A 171 13.76 -22.08 -28.38
N SER A 172 14.70 -21.26 -27.96
CA SER A 172 16.12 -21.47 -28.27
C SER A 172 16.74 -22.64 -27.50
N ARG A 173 16.19 -22.98 -26.32
CA ARG A 173 16.66 -24.08 -25.48
C ARG A 173 15.95 -25.40 -25.80
N ASN A 174 14.65 -25.31 -26.02
CA ASN A 174 13.80 -26.44 -26.39
C ASN A 174 12.60 -25.96 -27.18
N ASP A 175 12.56 -26.21 -28.47
CA ASP A 175 11.50 -25.79 -29.39
C ASP A 175 10.23 -26.63 -29.26
N THR A 176 10.29 -27.80 -28.62
CA THR A 176 9.16 -28.69 -28.40
C THR A 176 8.24 -28.26 -27.25
N VAL A 177 8.68 -27.30 -26.42
CA VAL A 177 7.87 -26.76 -25.30
C VAL A 177 6.77 -25.85 -25.84
N ASP A 178 5.53 -26.18 -25.53
CA ASP A 178 4.41 -25.29 -25.81
C ASP A 178 4.40 -24.08 -24.85
N VAL A 179 4.16 -22.89 -25.39
CA VAL A 179 4.09 -21.66 -24.60
C VAL A 179 2.70 -21.05 -24.73
N LEU A 180 1.96 -21.04 -23.62
CA LEU A 180 0.70 -20.30 -23.47
C LEU A 180 1.01 -18.92 -22.87
N VAL A 181 0.61 -17.84 -23.53
CA VAL A 181 0.68 -16.51 -22.96
C VAL A 181 -0.67 -16.14 -22.35
N TYR A 182 -0.68 -15.88 -21.04
CA TYR A 182 -1.85 -15.37 -20.34
C TYR A 182 -1.66 -13.86 -20.11
N PRO A 183 -2.39 -13.00 -20.82
CA PRO A 183 -2.19 -11.56 -20.77
C PRO A 183 -2.75 -10.94 -19.51
N CYS A 184 -1.96 -10.13 -18.80
CA CYS A 184 -2.41 -9.31 -17.68
C CYS A 184 -1.60 -8.02 -17.56
N LEU A 185 -2.08 -7.08 -16.76
CA LEU A 185 -1.27 -5.95 -16.33
C LEU A 185 -0.20 -6.42 -15.35
N VAL A 186 1.03 -5.95 -15.53
CA VAL A 186 2.19 -6.27 -14.67
C VAL A 186 2.77 -5.02 -13.98
N GLN A 187 2.13 -3.88 -14.15
CA GLN A 187 2.48 -2.60 -13.52
C GLN A 187 1.26 -1.70 -13.41
N GLY A 188 1.33 -0.70 -12.53
CA GLY A 188 0.26 0.26 -12.31
C GLY A 188 -0.88 -0.28 -11.45
N ASN A 189 -1.97 0.50 -11.44
CA ASN A 189 -3.11 0.22 -10.58
C ASN A 189 -3.84 -1.08 -11.00
N GLY A 190 -4.06 -2.00 -10.05
CA GLY A 190 -4.77 -3.26 -10.29
C GLY A 190 -3.91 -4.36 -10.91
N ALA A 191 -2.60 -4.15 -11.07
CA ALA A 191 -1.71 -5.16 -11.63
C ALA A 191 -1.57 -6.37 -10.71
N ALA A 192 -1.42 -6.16 -9.41
CA ALA A 192 -1.28 -7.25 -8.45
C ALA A 192 -2.50 -8.17 -8.42
N GLU A 193 -3.70 -7.58 -8.42
CA GLU A 193 -4.96 -8.33 -8.47
C GLU A 193 -5.09 -9.11 -9.78
N GLN A 194 -4.67 -8.53 -10.91
CA GLN A 194 -4.70 -9.24 -12.19
C GLN A 194 -3.69 -10.38 -12.26
N ILE A 195 -2.47 -10.20 -11.73
CA ILE A 195 -1.47 -11.26 -11.64
C ILE A 195 -2.00 -12.40 -10.77
N ALA A 196 -2.52 -12.10 -9.58
CA ALA A 196 -3.08 -13.10 -8.68
C ALA A 196 -4.26 -13.83 -9.29
N SER A 197 -5.19 -13.12 -9.95
CA SER A 197 -6.31 -13.70 -10.66
C SER A 197 -5.85 -14.58 -11.83
N ALA A 198 -4.82 -14.16 -12.57
CA ALA A 198 -4.26 -14.94 -13.67
C ALA A 198 -3.65 -16.26 -13.17
N ILE A 199 -2.90 -16.25 -12.06
CA ILE A 199 -2.36 -17.47 -11.44
C ILE A 199 -3.50 -18.41 -11.04
N TYR A 200 -4.53 -17.88 -10.38
CA TYR A 200 -5.72 -18.66 -10.01
C TYR A 200 -6.43 -19.24 -11.23
N ASP A 201 -6.68 -18.43 -12.25
CA ASP A 201 -7.37 -18.85 -13.48
C ASP A 201 -6.60 -19.96 -14.23
N VAL A 202 -5.27 -19.85 -14.29
CA VAL A 202 -4.41 -20.86 -14.92
C VAL A 202 -4.53 -22.20 -14.17
N ASN A 203 -4.46 -22.18 -12.85
CA ASN A 203 -4.64 -23.38 -12.02
C ASN A 203 -6.04 -24.01 -12.19
N ALA A 204 -7.09 -23.17 -12.30
CA ALA A 204 -8.46 -23.66 -12.39
C ALA A 204 -8.80 -24.25 -13.78
N ARG A 205 -8.34 -23.60 -14.85
CA ARG A 205 -8.80 -23.87 -16.22
C ARG A 205 -7.88 -24.76 -17.03
N PHE A 206 -6.57 -24.72 -16.77
CA PHE A 206 -5.57 -25.44 -17.59
C PHE A 206 -4.91 -26.55 -16.77
N LYS A 207 -5.26 -27.80 -17.07
CA LYS A 207 -4.72 -28.98 -16.34
C LYS A 207 -3.45 -29.54 -16.96
N ASP A 208 -3.02 -28.99 -18.08
CA ASP A 208 -1.89 -29.46 -18.89
C ASP A 208 -0.69 -28.49 -18.85
N ILE A 209 -0.72 -27.49 -17.94
CA ILE A 209 0.41 -26.58 -17.69
C ILE A 209 1.35 -27.21 -16.65
N ASP A 210 2.61 -27.32 -17.00
CA ASP A 210 3.65 -27.88 -16.12
C ASP A 210 4.33 -26.82 -15.25
N VAL A 211 4.45 -25.57 -15.74
CA VAL A 211 5.11 -24.46 -15.07
C VAL A 211 4.42 -23.15 -15.43
N ILE A 212 4.26 -22.28 -14.47
CA ILE A 212 3.88 -20.88 -14.65
C ILE A 212 5.15 -20.01 -14.54
N ILE A 213 5.35 -19.10 -15.47
CA ILE A 213 6.34 -18.02 -15.37
C ILE A 213 5.57 -16.71 -15.26
N THR A 214 5.73 -15.99 -14.17
CA THR A 214 5.14 -14.64 -14.02
C THR A 214 6.24 -13.61 -13.86
N GLY A 215 6.10 -12.47 -14.53
CA GLY A 215 7.12 -11.45 -14.42
C GLY A 215 7.01 -10.31 -15.42
N ARG A 216 8.02 -9.44 -15.34
CA ARG A 216 8.20 -8.30 -16.22
C ARG A 216 9.69 -7.96 -16.33
N GLY A 217 10.06 -7.22 -17.37
CA GLY A 217 11.40 -6.62 -17.48
C GLY A 217 11.67 -5.58 -16.39
N GLY A 218 12.89 -5.09 -16.34
CA GLY A 218 13.34 -4.08 -15.38
C GLY A 218 12.49 -2.81 -15.36
N GLY A 219 12.66 -2.01 -14.32
CA GLY A 219 11.94 -0.77 -14.08
C GLY A 219 12.31 -0.18 -12.72
N SER A 220 11.68 0.92 -12.35
CA SER A 220 11.82 1.50 -11.00
C SER A 220 11.15 0.60 -9.94
N LEU A 221 11.49 0.81 -8.67
CA LEU A 221 10.88 0.07 -7.56
C LEU A 221 9.35 0.20 -7.55
N GLU A 222 8.84 1.39 -7.90
CA GLU A 222 7.40 1.64 -8.02
C GLU A 222 6.76 0.82 -9.14
N GLU A 223 7.45 0.67 -10.25
CA GLU A 223 6.95 -0.11 -11.39
C GLU A 223 6.95 -1.61 -11.11
N LEU A 224 7.90 -2.08 -10.30
CA LEU A 224 8.00 -3.48 -9.87
C LEU A 224 7.09 -3.78 -8.67
N TRP A 225 6.47 -2.75 -8.05
CA TRP A 225 5.76 -2.89 -6.78
C TRP A 225 4.61 -3.90 -6.80
N ALA A 226 3.96 -4.10 -7.94
CA ALA A 226 2.90 -5.11 -8.06
C ALA A 226 3.35 -6.52 -7.62
N PHE A 227 4.62 -6.86 -7.84
CA PHE A 227 5.23 -8.14 -7.43
C PHE A 227 5.68 -8.16 -5.97
N ASN A 228 5.62 -7.03 -5.29
CA ASN A 228 5.84 -6.92 -3.84
C ASN A 228 4.53 -6.95 -3.05
N GLU A 229 3.38 -7.00 -3.69
CA GLU A 229 2.10 -7.04 -2.99
C GLU A 229 1.80 -8.45 -2.45
N GLU A 230 1.27 -8.52 -1.24
CA GLU A 230 0.93 -9.76 -0.53
C GLU A 230 0.00 -10.66 -1.34
N THR A 231 -0.93 -10.07 -2.09
CA THR A 231 -1.90 -10.79 -2.92
C THR A 231 -1.19 -11.68 -3.95
N VAL A 232 -0.10 -11.19 -4.57
CA VAL A 232 0.70 -11.97 -5.52
C VAL A 232 1.46 -13.08 -4.82
N ALA A 233 2.15 -12.77 -3.71
CA ALA A 233 2.89 -13.78 -2.95
C ALA A 233 1.98 -14.93 -2.48
N ARG A 234 0.79 -14.61 -1.98
CA ARG A 234 -0.19 -15.62 -1.56
C ARG A 234 -0.77 -16.43 -2.72
N SER A 235 -0.96 -15.83 -3.89
CA SER A 235 -1.41 -16.56 -5.08
C SER A 235 -0.35 -17.53 -5.61
N ILE A 236 0.93 -17.16 -5.54
CA ILE A 236 2.06 -18.04 -5.85
C ILE A 236 2.10 -19.23 -4.87
N TYR A 237 2.05 -18.93 -3.57
CA TYR A 237 2.04 -19.94 -2.52
C TYR A 237 0.87 -20.94 -2.64
N ALA A 238 -0.32 -20.46 -3.00
CA ALA A 238 -1.52 -21.27 -3.16
C ALA A 238 -1.62 -22.00 -4.51
N SER A 239 -0.70 -21.76 -5.45
CA SER A 239 -0.71 -22.40 -6.77
C SER A 239 -0.39 -23.88 -6.65
N ASP A 240 -1.12 -24.74 -7.34
CA ASP A 240 -0.79 -26.17 -7.47
C ASP A 240 0.32 -26.41 -8.50
N ILE A 241 0.41 -25.52 -9.49
CA ILE A 241 1.42 -25.54 -10.55
C ILE A 241 2.66 -24.78 -10.06
N PRO A 242 3.88 -25.31 -10.24
CA PRO A 242 5.11 -24.57 -9.90
C PRO A 242 5.18 -23.20 -10.58
N VAL A 243 5.58 -22.19 -9.82
CA VAL A 243 5.65 -20.80 -10.30
C VAL A 243 7.09 -20.30 -10.26
N ILE A 244 7.56 -19.77 -11.38
CA ILE A 244 8.83 -19.05 -11.50
C ILE A 244 8.51 -17.56 -11.53
N SER A 245 9.13 -16.79 -10.64
CA SER A 245 9.14 -15.33 -10.69
C SER A 245 10.28 -14.84 -11.58
N ALA A 246 9.97 -13.95 -12.51
CA ALA A 246 10.93 -13.37 -13.45
C ALA A 246 10.76 -11.84 -13.48
N VAL A 247 11.16 -11.18 -12.38
CA VAL A 247 10.93 -9.77 -12.13
C VAL A 247 12.23 -8.99 -12.08
N GLY A 248 12.31 -7.89 -12.84
CA GLY A 248 13.47 -7.01 -12.82
C GLY A 248 14.73 -7.63 -13.41
N HIS A 249 15.89 -7.22 -12.87
CA HIS A 249 17.22 -7.73 -13.22
C HIS A 249 17.76 -8.60 -12.08
N GLU A 250 18.92 -9.20 -12.27
CA GLU A 250 19.56 -10.12 -11.29
C GLU A 250 19.77 -9.52 -9.88
N THR A 251 19.78 -8.21 -9.75
CA THR A 251 19.93 -7.49 -8.47
C THR A 251 18.62 -7.13 -7.80
N ASP A 252 17.51 -7.27 -8.51
CA ASP A 252 16.18 -6.86 -8.04
C ASP A 252 15.46 -8.07 -7.42
N PHE A 253 15.30 -8.07 -6.11
CA PHE A 253 14.54 -9.10 -5.42
C PHE A 253 13.17 -8.58 -5.01
N SER A 254 12.11 -9.21 -5.51
CA SER A 254 10.72 -8.94 -5.13
C SER A 254 10.19 -9.95 -4.11
N ILE A 255 9.09 -9.63 -3.46
CA ILE A 255 8.40 -10.56 -2.56
C ILE A 255 7.95 -11.82 -3.30
N SER A 256 7.58 -11.69 -4.59
CA SER A 256 7.21 -12.84 -5.43
C SER A 256 8.38 -13.81 -5.64
N ASP A 257 9.64 -13.34 -5.67
CA ASP A 257 10.81 -14.21 -5.84
C ASP A 257 11.03 -15.11 -4.61
N TYR A 258 10.74 -14.59 -3.41
CA TYR A 258 10.81 -15.41 -2.20
C TYR A 258 9.67 -16.42 -2.11
N ALA A 259 8.49 -16.10 -2.63
CA ALA A 259 7.33 -16.98 -2.62
C ALA A 259 7.38 -18.04 -3.76
N ALA A 260 8.10 -17.77 -4.85
CA ALA A 260 8.24 -18.65 -6.00
C ALA A 260 9.00 -19.95 -5.68
N ASP A 261 8.78 -20.97 -6.53
CA ASP A 261 9.28 -22.34 -6.38
C ASP A 261 10.73 -22.55 -6.83
#